data_849a1bd8440ce02cef36abea1b9b451f
#
_entry.id   849a1bd8440ce02cef36abea1b9b451f
#
_cell.length_a   1.000
_cell.length_b   1.000
_cell.length_c   1.000
_cell.angle_alpha   90.00
_cell.angle_beta   90.00
_cell.angle_gamma   90.00
#
_symmetry.space_group_name_H-M   'P 1'
#
loop_
_entity.id
_entity.type
_entity.pdbx_description
1 polymer ?
#
loop_
_entity_poly.entity_id
_entity_poly.type
_entity_poly.pdbx_seq_one_letter_code
_entity_poly.pdbx_strand_id
1 'polypeptide(L)'
;DTSEAMANLTADKLWNSAKEAYAVGKQLGNKVILLATSSGATLALKLAAEYPDIAGLLLLSPNIAINDPLAWVANNHWGLQIAHLVKGKYNTTGDTTTLEKKYWYNKYRMESVTELQELLETTMKASLFEKIKQPVLMLYYYKDEEHQDKTVKVSAMKRMFRQLGTPDS
;
A
#
# COMPACT_ATOMS: atom_id res chain seq x y z
N ASP A 1 9.89 -17.40 -7.59
CA ASP A 1 10.82 -17.01 -8.54
C ASP A 1 10.46 -17.40 -9.98
N THR A 2 9.69 -16.59 -10.61
CA THR A 2 9.19 -16.90 -11.93
C THR A 2 9.19 -15.63 -12.77
N SER A 3 9.35 -15.78 -14.09
CA SER A 3 9.15 -14.72 -15.07
C SER A 3 7.73 -14.09 -15.00
N GLU A 4 6.83 -14.72 -14.29
CA GLU A 4 5.44 -14.32 -14.07
C GLU A 4 5.19 -13.81 -12.65
N ALA A 5 6.15 -13.13 -12.04
CA ALA A 5 6.03 -12.59 -10.69
C ALA A 5 4.75 -11.76 -10.52
N MET A 6 4.02 -12.05 -9.45
CA MET A 6 2.75 -11.42 -9.07
C MET A 6 1.60 -11.59 -10.09
N ALA A 7 1.69 -12.52 -11.06
CA ALA A 7 0.63 -12.73 -12.07
C ALA A 7 -0.74 -13.07 -11.47
N ASN A 8 -0.75 -13.77 -10.34
CA ASN A 8 -1.95 -14.24 -9.65
C ASN A 8 -2.27 -13.40 -8.39
N LEU A 9 -1.65 -12.25 -8.23
CA LEU A 9 -1.95 -11.33 -7.14
C LEU A 9 -3.31 -10.68 -7.38
N THR A 10 -4.16 -10.69 -6.35
CA THR A 10 -5.44 -9.97 -6.35
C THR A 10 -5.59 -9.18 -5.06
N ALA A 11 -6.43 -8.14 -5.08
CA ALA A 11 -6.76 -7.35 -3.90
C ALA A 11 -7.29 -8.23 -2.77
N ASP A 12 -8.14 -9.22 -3.08
CA ASP A 12 -8.69 -10.16 -2.10
C ASP A 12 -7.63 -11.07 -1.50
N LYS A 13 -6.69 -11.57 -2.30
CA LYS A 13 -5.59 -12.41 -1.78
C LYS A 13 -4.68 -11.62 -0.85
N LEU A 14 -4.35 -10.37 -1.21
CA LEU A 14 -3.60 -9.48 -0.33
C LEU A 14 -4.33 -9.25 0.99
N TRP A 15 -5.63 -8.97 0.92
CA TRP A 15 -6.45 -8.76 2.10
C TRP A 15 -6.53 -10.01 2.98
N ASN A 16 -6.76 -11.19 2.41
CA ASN A 16 -6.80 -12.44 3.15
C ASN A 16 -5.47 -12.75 3.83
N SER A 17 -4.35 -12.56 3.12
CA SER A 17 -3.02 -12.74 3.71
C SER A 17 -2.75 -11.78 4.89
N ALA A 18 -3.22 -10.53 4.79
CA ALA A 18 -3.10 -9.59 5.90
C ALA A 18 -3.91 -10.01 7.13
N LYS A 19 -5.13 -10.54 6.93
CA LYS A 19 -5.95 -11.09 8.03
C LYS A 19 -5.32 -12.31 8.67
N GLU A 20 -4.74 -13.21 7.86
CA GLU A 20 -4.02 -14.38 8.37
C GLU A 20 -2.81 -13.96 9.21
N ALA A 21 -2.00 -13.01 8.73
CA ALA A 21 -0.87 -12.49 9.48
C ALA A 21 -1.31 -11.85 10.81
N TYR A 22 -2.40 -11.09 10.80
CA TYR A 22 -2.98 -10.55 12.03
C TYR A 22 -3.45 -11.66 12.99
N ALA A 23 -4.13 -12.67 12.48
CA ALA A 23 -4.58 -13.80 13.29
C ALA A 23 -3.40 -14.55 13.95
N VAL A 24 -2.30 -14.74 13.23
CA VAL A 24 -1.05 -15.28 13.80
C VAL A 24 -0.50 -14.36 14.89
N GLY A 25 -0.45 -13.06 14.66
CA GLY A 25 -0.01 -12.08 15.65
C GLY A 25 -0.81 -12.16 16.96
N LYS A 26 -2.11 -12.37 16.87
CA LYS A 26 -3.01 -12.56 18.04
C LYS A 26 -2.72 -13.84 18.82
N GLN A 27 -2.15 -14.86 18.19
CA GLN A 27 -1.74 -16.09 18.87
C GLN A 27 -0.39 -15.94 19.58
N LEU A 28 0.45 -15.03 19.11
CA LEU A 28 1.81 -14.83 19.61
C LEU A 28 1.90 -13.81 20.74
N GLY A 29 0.90 -12.94 20.91
CA GLY A 29 0.97 -11.88 21.92
C GLY A 29 -0.37 -11.30 22.34
N ASN A 30 -0.36 -10.61 23.47
CA ASN A 30 -1.55 -9.96 24.02
C ASN A 30 -1.90 -8.63 23.31
N LYS A 31 -0.93 -8.00 22.66
CA LYS A 31 -1.08 -6.76 21.91
C LYS A 31 -0.40 -6.90 20.56
N VAL A 32 -1.09 -6.53 19.52
CA VAL A 32 -0.54 -6.53 18.15
C VAL A 32 -0.30 -5.08 17.71
N ILE A 33 0.93 -4.77 17.33
CA ILE A 33 1.32 -3.53 16.67
C ILE A 33 1.64 -3.88 15.23
N LEU A 34 1.10 -3.12 14.28
CA LEU A 34 1.36 -3.31 12.87
C LEU A 34 2.54 -2.45 12.41
N LEU A 35 3.63 -3.09 12.00
CA LEU A 35 4.75 -2.44 11.29
C LEU A 35 4.60 -2.77 9.80
N ALA A 36 4.44 -1.74 8.97
CA ALA A 36 4.12 -1.96 7.58
C ALA A 36 4.71 -0.89 6.65
N THR A 37 5.11 -1.31 5.45
CA THR A 37 5.72 -0.46 4.43
C THR A 37 4.86 -0.44 3.16
N SER A 38 4.75 0.72 2.50
CA SER A 38 4.13 0.90 1.17
C SER A 38 2.73 0.26 1.10
N SER A 39 2.48 -0.68 0.19
CA SER A 39 1.21 -1.39 0.05
C SER A 39 0.83 -2.24 1.27
N GLY A 40 1.81 -2.73 2.03
CA GLY A 40 1.57 -3.36 3.32
C GLY A 40 0.92 -2.39 4.31
N ALA A 41 1.29 -1.11 4.27
CA ALA A 41 0.68 -0.09 5.12
C ALA A 41 -0.76 0.24 4.70
N THR A 42 -1.12 0.11 3.42
CA THR A 42 -2.52 0.15 2.94
C THR A 42 -3.36 -0.92 3.65
N LEU A 43 -2.84 -2.15 3.69
CA LEU A 43 -3.50 -3.28 4.36
C LEU A 43 -3.55 -3.08 5.88
N ALA A 44 -2.49 -2.55 6.49
CA ALA A 44 -2.44 -2.24 7.92
C ALA A 44 -3.49 -1.20 8.32
N LEU A 45 -3.68 -0.15 7.52
CA LEU A 45 -4.74 0.84 7.74
C LEU A 45 -6.13 0.20 7.63
N LYS A 46 -6.34 -0.67 6.64
CA LYS A 46 -7.60 -1.41 6.51
C LYS A 46 -7.84 -2.33 7.70
N LEU A 47 -6.82 -3.07 8.16
CA LEU A 47 -6.92 -3.88 9.37
C LEU A 47 -7.28 -3.05 10.60
N ALA A 48 -6.60 -1.93 10.83
CA ALA A 48 -6.85 -1.07 11.99
C ALA A 48 -8.27 -0.48 12.00
N ALA A 49 -8.84 -0.19 10.83
CA ALA A 49 -10.21 0.27 10.71
C ALA A 49 -11.26 -0.83 11.00
N GLU A 50 -10.91 -2.11 10.77
CA GLU A 50 -11.81 -3.26 10.98
C GLU A 50 -11.59 -3.94 12.34
N TYR A 51 -10.38 -3.85 12.92
CA TYR A 51 -9.99 -4.51 14.17
C TYR A 51 -9.52 -3.48 15.21
N PRO A 52 -10.45 -2.94 16.02
CA PRO A 52 -10.13 -1.88 16.99
C PRO A 52 -9.21 -2.32 18.14
N ASP A 53 -8.99 -3.62 18.32
CA ASP A 53 -8.08 -4.19 19.32
C ASP A 53 -6.60 -4.20 18.88
N ILE A 54 -6.28 -3.76 17.67
CA ILE A 54 -4.92 -3.46 17.25
C ILE A 54 -4.38 -2.32 18.12
N ALA A 55 -3.20 -2.53 18.71
CA ALA A 55 -2.65 -1.62 19.71
C ALA A 55 -1.99 -0.36 19.12
N GLY A 56 -1.59 -0.38 17.86
CA GLY A 56 -0.98 0.76 17.17
C GLY A 56 -0.41 0.40 15.81
N LEU A 57 -0.04 1.43 15.04
CA LEU A 57 0.52 1.30 13.70
C LEU A 57 1.83 2.07 13.60
N LEU A 58 2.81 1.45 12.93
CA LEU A 58 4.05 2.08 12.49
C LEU A 58 4.13 1.93 10.97
N LEU A 59 3.96 3.02 10.25
CA LEU A 59 3.79 3.04 8.81
C LEU A 59 5.00 3.69 8.14
N LEU A 60 5.62 3.00 7.20
CA LEU A 60 6.77 3.48 6.43
C LEU A 60 6.34 3.74 4.98
N SER A 61 6.37 5.01 4.56
CA SER A 61 5.93 5.45 3.23
C SER A 61 4.62 4.76 2.79
N PRO A 62 3.52 4.92 3.56
CA PRO A 62 2.28 4.20 3.29
C PRO A 62 1.74 4.55 1.90
N ASN A 63 1.38 3.52 1.13
CA ASN A 63 0.77 3.73 -0.18
C ASN A 63 -0.71 4.08 -0.02
N ILE A 64 -1.00 5.37 -0.01
CA ILE A 64 -2.37 5.92 0.01
C ILE A 64 -2.82 6.24 -1.42
N ALA A 65 -1.88 6.65 -2.26
CA ALA A 65 -2.07 6.87 -3.69
C ALA A 65 -0.72 6.76 -4.39
N ILE A 66 -0.70 6.14 -5.57
CA ILE A 66 0.47 6.05 -6.42
C ILE A 66 0.81 7.44 -6.97
N ASN A 67 2.08 7.79 -6.97
CA ASN A 67 2.56 9.06 -7.52
C ASN A 67 2.78 8.96 -9.04
N ASP A 68 1.75 8.52 -9.76
CA ASP A 68 1.71 8.45 -11.24
C ASP A 68 0.41 9.14 -11.70
N PRO A 69 0.49 10.17 -12.56
CA PRO A 69 -0.69 10.87 -13.09
C PRO A 69 -1.67 9.96 -13.84
N LEU A 70 -1.20 8.82 -14.35
CA LEU A 70 -2.01 7.86 -15.10
C LEU A 70 -2.49 6.67 -14.25
N ALA A 71 -2.17 6.64 -12.94
CA ALA A 71 -2.56 5.53 -12.07
C ALA A 71 -4.09 5.29 -12.05
N TRP A 72 -4.89 6.38 -12.12
CA TRP A 72 -6.36 6.29 -12.17
C TRP A 72 -6.91 5.57 -13.41
N VAL A 73 -6.15 5.57 -14.53
CA VAL A 73 -6.55 4.86 -15.75
C VAL A 73 -6.54 3.36 -15.53
N ALA A 74 -5.62 2.86 -14.69
CA ALA A 74 -5.41 1.44 -14.48
C ALA A 74 -6.65 0.72 -13.89
N ASN A 75 -7.50 1.42 -13.14
CA ASN A 75 -8.71 0.86 -12.53
C ASN A 75 -10.01 1.11 -13.33
N ASN A 76 -9.92 1.65 -14.55
CA ASN A 76 -11.08 1.77 -15.43
C ASN A 76 -11.37 0.44 -16.15
N HIS A 77 -12.59 0.30 -16.68
CA HIS A 77 -13.06 -0.90 -17.37
C HIS A 77 -12.09 -1.44 -18.46
N TRP A 78 -11.30 -0.54 -19.09
CA TRP A 78 -10.25 -0.84 -20.06
C TRP A 78 -8.83 -0.59 -19.52
N GLY A 79 -8.70 -0.40 -18.21
CA GLY A 79 -7.45 0.06 -17.58
C GLY A 79 -6.27 -0.86 -17.82
N LEU A 80 -6.48 -2.17 -17.68
CA LEU A 80 -5.43 -3.16 -17.94
C LEU A 80 -5.01 -3.18 -19.40
N GLN A 81 -5.96 -3.10 -20.34
CA GLN A 81 -5.68 -3.06 -21.78
C GLN A 81 -4.88 -1.79 -22.15
N ILE A 82 -5.28 -0.64 -21.60
CA ILE A 82 -4.55 0.62 -21.80
C ILE A 82 -3.16 0.54 -21.16
N ALA A 83 -3.05 0.00 -19.95
CA ALA A 83 -1.77 -0.20 -19.28
C ALA A 83 -0.84 -1.10 -20.09
N HIS A 84 -1.36 -2.20 -20.65
CA HIS A 84 -0.61 -3.08 -21.54
C HIS A 84 -0.17 -2.39 -22.84
N LEU A 85 -1.02 -1.54 -23.42
CA LEU A 85 -0.69 -0.81 -24.64
C LEU A 85 0.42 0.24 -24.39
N VAL A 86 0.39 0.91 -23.24
CA VAL A 86 1.32 2.01 -22.91
C VAL A 86 2.63 1.52 -22.29
N LYS A 87 2.54 0.58 -21.34
CA LYS A 87 3.70 0.09 -20.56
C LYS A 87 4.09 -1.36 -20.88
N GLY A 88 3.28 -2.09 -21.65
CA GLY A 88 3.50 -3.51 -21.97
C GLY A 88 3.01 -4.45 -20.87
N LYS A 89 3.33 -5.74 -21.03
CA LYS A 89 2.91 -6.84 -20.15
C LYS A 89 3.49 -6.76 -18.74
N TYR A 90 4.64 -6.10 -18.59
CA TYR A 90 5.39 -6.04 -17.33
C TYR A 90 5.59 -4.61 -16.88
N ASN A 91 5.42 -4.38 -15.60
CA ASN A 91 5.95 -3.19 -14.94
C ASN A 91 7.40 -3.46 -14.56
N THR A 92 8.30 -2.53 -14.92
CA THR A 92 9.71 -2.60 -14.57
C THR A 92 10.06 -1.37 -13.76
N THR A 93 10.53 -1.56 -12.54
CA THR A 93 11.00 -0.48 -11.68
C THR A 93 12.45 -0.15 -12.02
N GLY A 94 12.75 1.15 -12.20
CA GLY A 94 13.92 1.60 -12.93
C GLY A 94 15.25 1.41 -12.27
N ASP A 95 15.51 1.76 -11.08
CA ASP A 95 16.89 1.75 -10.56
C ASP A 95 17.14 0.54 -9.69
N THR A 96 17.97 -0.37 -10.21
CA THR A 96 18.23 -1.62 -9.55
C THR A 96 19.71 -1.70 -9.18
N THR A 97 20.02 -1.14 -8.03
CA THR A 97 21.30 -1.48 -7.38
C THR A 97 21.36 -3.01 -7.17
N THR A 98 22.55 -3.57 -7.16
CA THR A 98 22.73 -5.02 -6.93
C THR A 98 22.10 -5.47 -5.61
N LEU A 99 21.97 -4.56 -4.64
CA LEU A 99 21.35 -4.81 -3.34
C LEU A 99 19.83 -4.87 -3.44
N GLU A 100 19.19 -3.97 -4.19
CA GLU A 100 17.75 -3.99 -4.42
C GLU A 100 17.29 -5.25 -5.13
N LYS A 101 18.00 -5.65 -6.20
CA LYS A 101 17.70 -6.89 -6.94
C LYS A 101 17.71 -8.13 -6.07
N LYS A 102 18.45 -8.13 -4.97
CA LYS A 102 18.54 -9.26 -4.05
C LYS A 102 17.26 -9.45 -3.24
N TYR A 103 16.53 -8.38 -2.95
CA TYR A 103 15.39 -8.40 -2.03
C TYR A 103 14.05 -8.02 -2.67
N TRP A 104 14.07 -7.40 -3.86
CA TRP A 104 12.88 -6.89 -4.52
C TRP A 104 12.74 -7.43 -5.94
N TYR A 105 11.51 -7.76 -6.33
CA TYR A 105 11.20 -7.99 -7.74
C TYR A 105 11.17 -6.65 -8.47
N ASN A 106 12.06 -6.48 -9.44
CA ASN A 106 12.13 -5.28 -10.28
C ASN A 106 11.32 -5.42 -11.59
N LYS A 107 10.79 -6.61 -11.86
CA LYS A 107 9.94 -6.90 -13.01
C LYS A 107 8.80 -7.81 -12.57
N TYR A 108 7.57 -7.36 -12.72
CA TYR A 108 6.36 -8.08 -12.34
C TYR A 108 5.21 -7.77 -13.30
N ARG A 109 4.18 -8.58 -13.26
CA ARG A 109 3.04 -8.47 -14.16
C ARG A 109 2.24 -7.19 -13.92
N MET A 110 1.76 -6.58 -15.02
CA MET A 110 0.96 -5.35 -14.98
C MET A 110 -0.38 -5.56 -14.27
N GLU A 111 -0.93 -6.78 -14.29
CA GLU A 111 -2.15 -7.16 -13.58
C GLU A 111 -2.05 -6.86 -12.07
N SER A 112 -0.90 -7.07 -11.46
CA SER A 112 -0.72 -6.76 -10.04
C SER A 112 -0.77 -5.26 -9.73
N VAL A 113 -0.43 -4.40 -10.69
CA VAL A 113 -0.53 -2.94 -10.54
C VAL A 113 -1.98 -2.51 -10.58
N THR A 114 -2.79 -3.08 -11.46
CA THR A 114 -4.23 -2.79 -11.53
C THR A 114 -4.96 -3.26 -10.28
N GLU A 115 -4.66 -4.45 -9.77
CA GLU A 115 -5.21 -4.97 -8.52
C GLU A 115 -4.83 -4.12 -7.30
N LEU A 116 -3.59 -3.63 -7.26
CA LEU A 116 -3.16 -2.71 -6.22
C LEU A 116 -3.90 -1.37 -6.32
N GLN A 117 -4.08 -0.84 -7.52
CA GLN A 117 -4.82 0.41 -7.73
C GLN A 117 -6.29 0.25 -7.30
N GLU A 118 -6.93 -0.87 -7.61
CA GLU A 118 -8.28 -1.18 -7.14
C GLU A 118 -8.34 -1.22 -5.61
N LEU A 119 -7.38 -1.88 -4.96
CA LEU A 119 -7.29 -1.88 -3.49
C LEU A 119 -7.21 -0.46 -2.92
N LEU A 120 -6.38 0.42 -3.52
CA LEU A 120 -6.25 1.80 -3.07
C LEU A 120 -7.55 2.59 -3.23
N GLU A 121 -8.17 2.54 -4.41
CA GLU A 121 -9.37 3.30 -4.72
C GLU A 121 -10.61 2.84 -3.94
N THR A 122 -10.69 1.57 -3.62
CA THR A 122 -11.79 1.02 -2.84
C THR A 122 -11.64 1.26 -1.34
N THR A 123 -10.40 1.35 -0.83
CA THR A 123 -10.14 1.38 0.61
C THR A 123 -9.60 2.72 1.12
N MET A 124 -8.73 3.42 0.41
CA MET A 124 -8.06 4.63 0.92
C MET A 124 -8.94 5.88 0.85
N LYS A 125 -10.00 5.88 1.67
CA LYS A 125 -11.03 6.92 1.75
C LYS A 125 -11.14 7.48 3.17
N ALA A 126 -11.61 8.72 3.29
CA ALA A 126 -11.85 9.38 4.58
C ALA A 126 -12.68 8.51 5.53
N SER A 127 -13.75 7.88 5.02
CA SER A 127 -14.62 7.00 5.80
C SER A 127 -13.94 5.77 6.41
N LEU A 128 -12.78 5.34 5.85
CA LEU A 128 -11.94 4.33 6.47
C LEU A 128 -11.01 4.96 7.51
N PHE A 129 -10.37 6.08 7.19
CA PHE A 129 -9.39 6.73 8.06
C PHE A 129 -10.00 7.20 9.37
N GLU A 130 -11.21 7.74 9.34
CA GLU A 130 -11.97 8.18 10.51
C GLU A 130 -12.28 7.05 11.52
N LYS A 131 -12.26 5.78 11.08
CA LYS A 131 -12.45 4.61 11.94
C LYS A 131 -11.19 4.23 12.73
N ILE A 132 -10.02 4.67 12.28
CA ILE A 132 -8.74 4.33 12.90
C ILE A 132 -8.57 5.21 14.13
N LYS A 133 -8.65 4.60 15.32
CA LYS A 133 -8.53 5.29 16.62
C LYS A 133 -7.22 4.97 17.33
N GLN A 134 -6.47 4.02 16.81
CA GLN A 134 -5.20 3.58 17.37
C GLN A 134 -4.12 4.65 17.18
N PRO A 135 -3.09 4.69 18.05
CA PRO A 135 -1.89 5.49 17.83
C PRO A 135 -1.22 5.12 16.50
N VAL A 136 -0.85 6.13 15.71
CA VAL A 136 -0.20 5.94 14.41
C VAL A 136 1.09 6.76 14.38
N LEU A 137 2.23 6.08 14.14
CA LEU A 137 3.48 6.72 13.74
C LEU A 137 3.68 6.52 12.25
N MET A 138 3.80 7.62 11.50
CA MET A 138 4.03 7.60 10.07
C MET A 138 5.39 8.22 9.73
N LEU A 139 6.22 7.47 9.04
CA LEU A 139 7.53 7.90 8.56
C LEU A 139 7.56 7.85 7.03
N TYR A 140 8.06 8.90 6.41
CA TYR A 140 8.18 9.01 4.95
C TYR A 140 9.33 9.95 4.57
N TYR A 141 9.85 9.82 3.35
CA TYR A 141 10.87 10.72 2.85
C TYR A 141 10.25 12.01 2.29
N TYR A 142 10.66 13.12 2.84
CA TYR A 142 10.32 14.45 2.36
C TYR A 142 11.41 15.46 2.76
N LYS A 143 12.03 16.10 1.81
CA LYS A 143 12.94 17.21 2.00
C LYS A 143 12.28 18.51 1.54
N ASP A 144 11.77 18.51 0.32
CA ASP A 144 11.03 19.60 -0.33
C ASP A 144 10.13 19.00 -1.44
N GLU A 145 9.41 19.83 -2.21
CA GLU A 145 8.48 19.36 -3.25
C GLU A 145 9.19 18.62 -4.41
N GLU A 146 10.46 18.87 -4.66
CA GLU A 146 11.24 18.21 -5.71
C GLU A 146 11.92 16.93 -5.17
N HIS A 147 12.24 16.92 -3.88
CA HIS A 147 12.97 15.85 -3.20
C HIS A 147 12.09 15.18 -2.15
N GLN A 148 11.19 14.35 -2.60
CA GLN A 148 10.26 13.58 -1.78
C GLN A 148 10.09 12.17 -2.35
N ASP A 149 9.28 11.33 -1.69
CA ASP A 149 8.97 10.00 -2.18
C ASP A 149 8.39 10.07 -3.61
N LYS A 150 9.06 9.38 -4.55
CA LYS A 150 8.69 9.38 -5.97
C LYS A 150 7.67 8.30 -6.32
N THR A 151 7.51 7.31 -5.45
CA THR A 151 6.64 6.15 -5.69
C THR A 151 5.24 6.37 -5.15
N VAL A 152 5.14 6.88 -3.93
CA VAL A 152 3.87 7.14 -3.26
C VAL A 152 3.66 8.64 -3.01
N LYS A 153 2.42 9.06 -3.09
CA LYS A 153 2.06 10.48 -3.06
C LYS A 153 2.09 11.04 -1.65
N VAL A 154 3.11 11.84 -1.31
CA VAL A 154 3.29 12.43 0.03
C VAL A 154 2.10 13.29 0.45
N SER A 155 1.51 14.06 -0.47
CA SER A 155 0.32 14.87 -0.16
C SER A 155 -0.89 14.01 0.23
N ALA A 156 -1.01 12.80 -0.32
CA ALA A 156 -2.06 11.85 0.07
C ALA A 156 -1.80 11.26 1.47
N MET A 157 -0.55 10.94 1.80
CA MET A 157 -0.17 10.49 3.15
C MET A 157 -0.49 11.56 4.21
N LYS A 158 -0.09 12.80 3.97
CA LYS A 158 -0.39 13.94 4.87
C LYS A 158 -1.90 14.17 5.03
N ARG A 159 -2.68 14.03 3.95
CA ARG A 159 -4.14 14.15 4.01
C ARG A 159 -4.77 13.01 4.81
N MET A 160 -4.38 11.76 4.55
CA MET A 160 -4.82 10.59 5.31
C MET A 160 -4.55 10.79 6.80
N PHE A 161 -3.34 11.18 7.18
CA PHE A 161 -2.95 11.36 8.58
C PHE A 161 -3.84 12.37 9.32
N ARG A 162 -4.22 13.48 8.66
CA ARG A 162 -5.16 14.46 9.22
C ARG A 162 -6.60 13.98 9.33
N GLN A 163 -6.95 12.89 8.62
CA GLN A 163 -8.29 12.30 8.62
C GLN A 163 -8.41 11.10 9.56
N LEU A 164 -7.33 10.73 10.25
CA LEU A 164 -7.39 9.68 11.27
C LEU A 164 -8.36 10.08 12.38
N GLY A 165 -9.10 9.10 12.86
CA GLY A 165 -9.97 9.30 14.00
C GLY A 165 -9.27 9.15 15.34
N THR A 166 -7.93 9.04 15.34
CA THR A 166 -7.12 9.00 16.56
C THR A 166 -7.30 10.29 17.35
N PRO A 167 -7.61 10.23 18.66
CA PRO A 167 -7.71 11.42 19.50
C PRO A 167 -6.39 12.20 19.55
N ASP A 168 -6.46 13.52 19.61
CA ASP A 168 -5.29 14.34 19.91
C ASP A 168 -4.75 13.97 21.31
N SER A 169 -3.44 13.73 21.41
CA SER A 169 -2.75 13.33 22.64
C SER A 169 -2.34 14.54 23.46
#